data_e36c8ac74d7c0faf33ff607fad958c5a
#
_entry.id   e36c8ac74d7c0faf33ff607fad958c5a
#
_cell.length_a   1.000
_cell.length_b   1.000
_cell.length_c   1.000
_cell.angle_alpha   90.00
_cell.angle_beta   90.00
_cell.angle_gamma   90.00
#
_symmetry.space_group_name_H-M   'P 1'
#
loop_
_entity.id
_entity.type
_entity.pdbx_description
1 polymer ?
#
loop_
_entity_poly.entity_id
_entity_poly.type
_entity_poly.pdbx_seq_one_letter_code
_entity_poly.pdbx_strand_id
1 'polypeptide(L)'
;MSPLTSPLVADDLEIVRRLLAHIDAGTTDDGEARREPVGNYLDPGRFADELRMLRSLPSVFIPSAAIPNPGDHVERVCFGTPLFAVRGSDRRARVFRNACRHRGMALVDGTGCSHALVCRYHGWTYRLDGTLAHVPHADAFPDLNISTRGLVEVTSSEVDGLIVVDALDPDAAQPSLRAFADDAMAALTEGSPWRDKLVPAQRLLLAESAVRNINWKVLIEQFLEGYHIRSTHRETFFPLQYDDLNVVETFGPNSRITFPYRNIERLRHRPESTWTTKQRMTFVYQLFPNAMVATFPDLVIVVVVDPIDIDHSMITTYTVATPEVAEAFLIAAAQQDGASTVPTLLERGVLEDNEMSFGVQRGLRSGANAFVEFGRHESAIGHFHATLDQRLALLTATHST
;
A
#
# COMPACT_ATOMS: atom_id res chain seq x y z
N MET A 1 -11.99 -32.87 8.97
CA MET A 1 -10.96 -32.24 9.80
C MET A 1 -10.42 -31.10 8.94
N SER A 2 -10.82 -29.85 9.24
CA SER A 2 -10.24 -28.68 8.56
C SER A 2 -8.74 -28.63 8.84
N PRO A 3 -7.89 -28.35 7.85
CA PRO A 3 -6.50 -28.07 8.12
C PRO A 3 -6.44 -26.85 9.06
N LEU A 4 -5.80 -27.00 10.19
CA LEU A 4 -5.36 -25.89 11.01
C LEU A 4 -4.35 -25.14 10.15
N THR A 5 -4.80 -24.09 9.48
CA THR A 5 -3.88 -23.15 8.84
C THR A 5 -3.04 -22.54 9.93
N SER A 6 -1.74 -22.81 9.93
CA SER A 6 -0.80 -22.08 10.78
C SER A 6 -1.02 -20.59 10.55
N PRO A 7 -0.96 -19.73 11.57
CA PRO A 7 -1.08 -18.29 11.37
C PRO A 7 -0.04 -17.83 10.36
N LEU A 8 -0.41 -16.92 9.45
CA LEU A 8 0.48 -16.42 8.39
C LEU A 8 1.75 -15.78 8.95
N VAL A 9 1.67 -15.26 10.18
CA VAL A 9 2.77 -14.62 10.92
C VAL A 9 2.70 -15.02 12.40
N ALA A 10 3.82 -14.91 13.11
CA ALA A 10 3.92 -15.19 14.53
C ALA A 10 3.01 -14.29 15.37
N ASP A 11 2.52 -14.82 16.48
CA ASP A 11 1.72 -14.07 17.46
C ASP A 11 2.58 -13.10 18.30
N ASP A 12 1.91 -12.30 19.12
CA ASP A 12 2.54 -11.30 19.99
C ASP A 12 3.62 -11.91 20.90
N LEU A 13 3.34 -13.07 21.48
CA LEU A 13 4.24 -13.71 22.43
C LEU A 13 5.52 -14.21 21.74
N GLU A 14 5.37 -14.84 20.60
CA GLU A 14 6.50 -15.34 19.80
C GLU A 14 7.38 -14.19 19.31
N ILE A 15 6.78 -13.11 18.79
CA ILE A 15 7.53 -11.91 18.35
C ILE A 15 8.32 -11.30 19.50
N VAL A 16 7.69 -11.12 20.66
CA VAL A 16 8.39 -10.57 21.84
C VAL A 16 9.53 -11.46 22.28
N ARG A 17 9.36 -12.80 22.30
CA ARG A 17 10.43 -13.75 22.62
C ARG A 17 11.60 -13.63 21.66
N ARG A 18 11.35 -13.64 20.36
CA ARG A 18 12.40 -13.50 19.33
C ARG A 18 13.16 -12.19 19.49
N LEU A 19 12.47 -11.07 19.64
CA LEU A 19 13.11 -9.77 19.79
C LEU A 19 13.94 -9.69 21.08
N LEU A 20 13.44 -10.16 22.21
CA LEU A 20 14.21 -10.18 23.45
C LEU A 20 15.43 -11.10 23.37
N ALA A 21 15.33 -12.24 22.69
CA ALA A 21 16.46 -13.13 22.44
C ALA A 21 17.53 -12.46 21.54
N HIS A 22 17.11 -11.73 20.49
CA HIS A 22 18.02 -10.96 19.65
C HIS A 22 18.74 -9.84 20.45
N ILE A 23 18.02 -9.14 21.33
CA ILE A 23 18.62 -8.13 22.21
C ILE A 23 19.70 -8.75 23.09
N ASP A 24 19.43 -9.92 23.69
CA ASP A 24 20.37 -10.63 24.56
C ASP A 24 21.61 -11.12 23.81
N ALA A 25 21.42 -11.57 22.59
CA ALA A 25 22.48 -12.11 21.74
C ALA A 25 23.23 -11.02 20.93
N GLY A 26 22.71 -9.79 20.88
CA GLY A 26 23.22 -8.72 19.99
C GLY A 26 23.11 -9.10 18.51
N THR A 27 21.98 -9.73 18.12
CA THR A 27 21.71 -10.22 16.75
C THR A 27 20.39 -9.65 16.23
N THR A 28 20.09 -9.90 14.97
CA THR A 28 18.82 -9.61 14.30
C THR A 28 18.47 -10.79 13.40
N ASP A 29 17.28 -10.81 12.80
CA ASP A 29 16.99 -11.81 11.76
C ASP A 29 17.97 -11.62 10.60
N ASP A 30 18.41 -12.76 10.06
CA ASP A 30 19.49 -12.86 9.10
C ASP A 30 18.98 -13.63 7.85
N GLY A 31 19.19 -13.05 6.70
CA GLY A 31 18.80 -13.64 5.42
C GLY A 31 19.97 -13.77 4.45
N GLU A 32 19.68 -13.88 3.17
CA GLU A 32 20.68 -13.89 2.12
C GLU A 32 20.99 -12.47 1.65
N ALA A 33 22.27 -12.15 1.49
CA ALA A 33 22.69 -10.91 0.84
C ALA A 33 22.32 -10.95 -0.65
N ARG A 34 21.90 -9.81 -1.20
CA ARG A 34 21.51 -9.69 -2.61
C ARG A 34 22.25 -8.56 -3.30
N ARG A 35 22.61 -8.80 -4.56
CA ARG A 35 23.05 -7.78 -5.51
C ARG A 35 21.98 -7.54 -6.53
N GLU A 36 21.47 -6.31 -6.58
CA GLU A 36 20.48 -5.92 -7.56
C GLU A 36 21.13 -5.06 -8.65
N PRO A 37 21.10 -5.47 -9.92
CA PRO A 37 21.69 -4.69 -11.00
C PRO A 37 21.10 -3.28 -11.05
N VAL A 38 21.93 -2.24 -11.11
CA VAL A 38 21.46 -0.84 -11.25
C VAL A 38 20.62 -0.68 -12.53
N GLY A 39 20.91 -1.45 -13.59
CA GLY A 39 20.10 -1.52 -14.80
C GLY A 39 18.62 -1.83 -14.52
N ASN A 40 18.31 -2.61 -13.49
CA ASN A 40 16.92 -2.93 -13.12
C ASN A 40 16.12 -1.73 -12.66
N TYR A 41 16.75 -0.61 -12.31
CA TYR A 41 16.09 0.66 -11.97
C TYR A 41 16.07 1.64 -13.15
N LEU A 42 16.93 1.48 -14.14
CA LEU A 42 17.18 2.48 -15.19
C LEU A 42 16.78 2.01 -16.59
N ASP A 43 16.47 0.73 -16.80
CA ASP A 43 16.12 0.18 -18.12
C ASP A 43 14.64 0.43 -18.43
N PRO A 44 14.32 1.19 -19.51
CA PRO A 44 12.94 1.46 -19.90
C PRO A 44 12.18 0.21 -20.36
N GLY A 45 12.87 -0.77 -20.92
CA GLY A 45 12.27 -2.05 -21.35
C GLY A 45 11.78 -2.84 -20.15
N ARG A 46 12.64 -3.01 -19.13
CA ARG A 46 12.25 -3.63 -17.87
C ARG A 46 11.10 -2.88 -17.18
N PHE A 47 11.15 -1.56 -17.17
CA PHE A 47 10.05 -0.75 -16.61
C PHE A 47 8.72 -1.02 -17.33
N ALA A 48 8.73 -1.12 -18.66
CA ALA A 48 7.53 -1.45 -19.43
C ALA A 48 6.98 -2.85 -19.07
N ASP A 49 7.87 -3.82 -18.81
CA ASP A 49 7.50 -5.16 -18.35
C ASP A 49 6.96 -5.14 -16.91
N GLU A 50 7.59 -4.38 -16.01
CA GLU A 50 7.10 -4.14 -14.66
C GLU A 50 5.69 -3.54 -14.69
N LEU A 51 5.44 -2.53 -15.50
CA LEU A 51 4.12 -1.90 -15.61
C LEU A 51 3.04 -2.87 -16.14
N ARG A 52 3.40 -3.70 -17.15
CA ARG A 52 2.49 -4.76 -17.64
C ARG A 52 2.16 -5.77 -16.55
N MET A 53 3.16 -6.19 -15.80
CA MET A 53 2.99 -7.12 -14.67
C MET A 53 2.08 -6.49 -13.59
N LEU A 54 2.38 -5.25 -13.16
CA LEU A 54 1.61 -4.54 -12.14
C LEU A 54 0.11 -4.44 -12.51
N ARG A 55 -0.18 -4.15 -13.79
CA ARG A 55 -1.57 -4.08 -14.31
C ARG A 55 -2.27 -5.43 -14.38
N SER A 56 -1.53 -6.51 -14.28
CA SER A 56 -2.04 -7.88 -14.33
C SER A 56 -2.19 -8.52 -12.94
N LEU A 57 -1.92 -7.79 -11.87
CA LEU A 57 -1.96 -8.27 -10.49
C LEU A 57 -2.98 -7.52 -9.63
N PRO A 58 -3.54 -8.17 -8.60
CA PRO A 58 -4.29 -7.48 -7.56
C PRO A 58 -3.43 -6.44 -6.88
N SER A 59 -4.02 -5.28 -6.59
CA SER A 59 -3.30 -4.15 -6.02
C SER A 59 -4.15 -3.37 -5.03
N VAL A 60 -3.55 -2.91 -3.95
CA VAL A 60 -4.24 -2.04 -3.00
C VAL A 60 -4.57 -0.72 -3.69
N PHE A 61 -5.84 -0.35 -3.65
CA PHE A 61 -6.32 0.90 -4.21
C PHE A 61 -6.40 2.01 -3.17
N ILE A 62 -7.21 1.83 -2.11
CA ILE A 62 -7.36 2.78 -1.00
C ILE A 62 -7.74 2.03 0.28
N PRO A 63 -7.54 2.61 1.49
CA PRO A 63 -8.18 2.08 2.69
C PRO A 63 -9.70 2.32 2.66
N SER A 64 -10.47 1.40 3.24
CA SER A 64 -11.93 1.51 3.35
C SER A 64 -12.38 2.80 4.03
N ALA A 65 -11.58 3.30 4.98
CA ALA A 65 -11.82 4.55 5.70
C ALA A 65 -11.80 5.80 4.81
N ALA A 66 -11.30 5.71 3.57
CA ALA A 66 -11.33 6.82 2.63
C ALA A 66 -12.73 7.07 2.02
N ILE A 67 -13.61 6.05 2.05
CA ILE A 67 -15.00 6.16 1.56
C ILE A 67 -15.97 5.49 2.57
N PRO A 68 -16.11 6.01 3.80
CA PRO A 68 -16.86 5.34 4.87
C PRO A 68 -18.38 5.38 4.67
N ASN A 69 -18.93 6.38 3.98
CA ASN A 69 -20.37 6.60 3.87
C ASN A 69 -20.89 6.47 2.44
N PRO A 70 -22.15 6.05 2.24
CA PRO A 70 -22.76 6.05 0.91
C PRO A 70 -22.61 7.39 0.20
N GLY A 71 -22.13 7.36 -1.05
CA GLY A 71 -21.84 8.55 -1.85
C GLY A 71 -20.39 9.04 -1.78
N ASP A 72 -19.65 8.67 -0.74
CA ASP A 72 -18.23 9.03 -0.66
C ASP A 72 -17.48 8.39 -1.83
N HIS A 73 -16.60 9.16 -2.44
CA HIS A 73 -15.80 8.73 -3.57
C HIS A 73 -14.39 9.33 -3.55
N VAL A 74 -13.45 8.58 -4.11
CA VAL A 74 -12.04 8.97 -4.23
C VAL A 74 -11.53 8.58 -5.61
N GLU A 75 -10.94 9.54 -6.32
CA GLU A 75 -10.23 9.31 -7.57
C GLU A 75 -8.77 9.00 -7.30
N ARG A 76 -8.21 8.07 -8.08
CA ARG A 76 -6.77 7.81 -8.14
C ARG A 76 -6.38 7.22 -9.50
N VAL A 77 -5.20 7.59 -9.98
CA VAL A 77 -4.57 6.90 -11.11
C VAL A 77 -3.85 5.67 -10.58
N CYS A 78 -4.23 4.49 -11.05
CA CYS A 78 -3.61 3.22 -10.70
C CYS A 78 -2.86 2.67 -11.90
N PHE A 79 -1.53 2.62 -11.83
CA PHE A 79 -0.65 2.16 -12.91
C PHE A 79 -0.98 2.79 -14.27
N GLY A 80 -1.18 4.10 -14.30
CA GLY A 80 -1.53 4.87 -15.50
C GLY A 80 -3.01 4.80 -15.91
N THR A 81 -3.87 4.06 -15.20
CA THR A 81 -5.30 3.99 -15.47
C THR A 81 -6.08 4.87 -14.49
N PRO A 82 -6.83 5.90 -14.98
CA PRO A 82 -7.71 6.70 -14.13
C PRO A 82 -8.87 5.86 -13.59
N LEU A 83 -8.97 5.73 -12.28
CA LEU A 83 -10.03 5.01 -11.57
C LEU A 83 -10.66 5.90 -10.51
N PHE A 84 -11.83 5.54 -10.03
CA PHE A 84 -12.38 6.04 -8.79
C PHE A 84 -13.10 4.93 -8.02
N ALA A 85 -13.00 4.97 -6.70
CA ALA A 85 -13.82 4.17 -5.82
C ALA A 85 -15.02 4.99 -5.34
N VAL A 86 -16.15 4.33 -5.12
CA VAL A 86 -17.35 4.92 -4.54
C VAL A 86 -18.04 3.95 -3.59
N ARG A 87 -18.55 4.47 -2.47
CA ARG A 87 -19.43 3.72 -1.57
C ARG A 87 -20.86 3.78 -2.11
N GLY A 88 -21.39 2.67 -2.55
CA GLY A 88 -22.76 2.53 -3.02
C GLY A 88 -23.82 2.78 -1.93
N SER A 89 -25.06 3.02 -2.31
CA SER A 89 -26.20 3.13 -1.38
C SER A 89 -26.43 1.82 -0.59
N ASP A 90 -26.00 0.69 -1.14
CA ASP A 90 -25.99 -0.63 -0.52
C ASP A 90 -24.77 -0.87 0.40
N ARG A 91 -23.99 0.17 0.65
CA ARG A 91 -22.74 0.17 1.41
C ARG A 91 -21.59 -0.64 0.82
N ARG A 92 -21.72 -1.18 -0.39
CA ARG A 92 -20.60 -1.84 -1.06
C ARG A 92 -19.67 -0.82 -1.70
N ALA A 93 -18.37 -1.03 -1.54
CA ALA A 93 -17.37 -0.32 -2.31
C ALA A 93 -17.33 -0.89 -3.75
N ARG A 94 -17.27 0.00 -4.73
CA ARG A 94 -17.08 -0.34 -6.14
C ARG A 94 -16.00 0.54 -6.73
N VAL A 95 -15.26 0.00 -7.68
CA VAL A 95 -14.25 0.77 -8.41
C VAL A 95 -14.63 0.81 -9.89
N PHE A 96 -14.56 1.98 -10.48
CA PHE A 96 -14.89 2.20 -11.89
C PHE A 96 -13.72 2.87 -12.62
N ARG A 97 -13.62 2.63 -13.93
CA ARG A 97 -12.80 3.48 -14.80
C ARG A 97 -13.38 4.89 -14.79
N ASN A 98 -12.55 5.89 -14.53
CA ASN A 98 -12.99 7.29 -14.39
C ASN A 98 -13.25 7.92 -15.76
N ALA A 99 -14.26 7.44 -16.46
CA ALA A 99 -14.60 7.89 -17.82
C ALA A 99 -16.12 7.79 -18.07
N CYS A 100 -16.75 8.92 -18.41
CA CYS A 100 -18.12 8.98 -18.87
C CYS A 100 -18.30 8.17 -20.15
N ARG A 101 -19.34 7.35 -20.23
CA ARG A 101 -19.64 6.48 -21.39
C ARG A 101 -20.10 7.22 -22.65
N HIS A 102 -20.27 8.56 -22.56
CA HIS A 102 -20.54 9.41 -23.71
C HIS A 102 -19.26 9.69 -24.50
N ARG A 103 -18.32 10.46 -23.95
CA ARG A 103 -17.11 10.94 -24.62
C ARG A 103 -15.86 10.89 -23.74
N GLY A 104 -15.84 10.07 -22.70
CA GLY A 104 -14.67 9.78 -21.89
C GLY A 104 -14.28 10.86 -20.85
N MET A 105 -15.12 11.90 -20.64
CA MET A 105 -14.85 12.90 -19.60
C MET A 105 -14.77 12.24 -18.22
N ALA A 106 -13.78 12.59 -17.42
CA ALA A 106 -13.70 12.17 -16.03
C ALA A 106 -14.94 12.58 -15.25
N LEU A 107 -15.49 11.67 -14.45
CA LEU A 107 -16.70 11.89 -13.64
C LEU A 107 -16.38 12.43 -12.27
N VAL A 108 -15.28 11.97 -11.70
CA VAL A 108 -14.81 12.30 -10.36
C VAL A 108 -13.46 13.02 -10.49
N ASP A 109 -13.22 13.99 -9.62
CA ASP A 109 -11.98 14.74 -9.52
C ASP A 109 -11.64 14.86 -8.03
N GLY A 110 -10.59 14.15 -7.60
CA GLY A 110 -10.17 14.06 -6.20
C GLY A 110 -11.14 13.27 -5.30
N THR A 111 -11.51 13.87 -4.17
CA THR A 111 -12.38 13.27 -3.16
C THR A 111 -13.67 14.04 -3.00
N GLY A 112 -14.77 13.35 -2.67
CA GLY A 112 -16.05 14.00 -2.44
C GLY A 112 -17.14 13.05 -1.99
N CYS A 113 -18.37 13.60 -1.88
CA CYS A 113 -19.57 12.84 -1.58
C CYS A 113 -20.71 13.29 -2.49
N SER A 114 -21.41 12.37 -3.14
CA SER A 114 -22.46 12.65 -4.10
C SER A 114 -23.56 11.60 -4.04
N HIS A 115 -24.82 12.00 -4.24
CA HIS A 115 -25.94 11.06 -4.36
C HIS A 115 -26.03 10.40 -5.73
N ALA A 116 -25.41 11.00 -6.75
CA ALA A 116 -25.30 10.51 -8.11
C ALA A 116 -24.04 11.09 -8.76
N LEU A 117 -23.50 10.37 -9.75
CA LEU A 117 -22.31 10.76 -10.49
C LEU A 117 -22.74 11.48 -11.78
N VAL A 118 -22.61 12.79 -11.83
CA VAL A 118 -23.07 13.61 -12.96
C VAL A 118 -21.88 14.07 -13.79
N CYS A 119 -21.85 13.67 -15.05
CA CYS A 119 -20.81 14.14 -15.99
C CYS A 119 -20.99 15.65 -16.23
N ARG A 120 -20.01 16.42 -15.82
CA ARG A 120 -20.04 17.89 -15.93
C ARG A 120 -20.02 18.42 -17.36
N TYR A 121 -19.76 17.53 -18.38
CA TYR A 121 -19.70 17.93 -19.77
C TYR A 121 -21.11 18.06 -20.42
N HIS A 122 -21.91 16.97 -20.30
CA HIS A 122 -23.25 16.95 -20.95
C HIS A 122 -24.35 16.42 -20.04
N GLY A 123 -24.11 16.32 -18.73
CA GLY A 123 -25.15 15.95 -17.77
C GLY A 123 -25.55 14.46 -17.75
N TRP A 124 -24.82 13.57 -18.44
CA TRP A 124 -25.05 12.14 -18.28
C TRP A 124 -24.89 11.74 -16.82
N THR A 125 -25.91 11.11 -16.26
CA THR A 125 -26.00 10.86 -14.83
C THR A 125 -26.00 9.37 -14.54
N TYR A 126 -25.14 8.93 -13.65
CA TYR A 126 -25.03 7.55 -13.21
C TYR A 126 -25.39 7.41 -11.74
N ARG A 127 -25.99 6.28 -11.37
CA ARG A 127 -26.16 5.90 -9.96
C ARG A 127 -24.82 5.49 -9.36
N LEU A 128 -24.79 5.36 -8.03
CA LEU A 128 -23.59 4.93 -7.30
C LEU A 128 -23.21 3.47 -7.57
N ASP A 129 -24.12 2.68 -8.15
CA ASP A 129 -23.86 1.31 -8.64
C ASP A 129 -23.30 1.28 -10.07
N GLY A 130 -23.05 2.46 -10.67
CA GLY A 130 -22.53 2.60 -12.03
C GLY A 130 -23.59 2.57 -13.14
N THR A 131 -24.87 2.27 -12.85
CA THR A 131 -25.91 2.23 -13.88
C THR A 131 -26.20 3.64 -14.42
N LEU A 132 -26.37 3.78 -15.75
CA LEU A 132 -26.77 5.02 -16.39
C LEU A 132 -28.24 5.32 -16.05
N ALA A 133 -28.48 6.44 -15.38
CA ALA A 133 -29.80 6.84 -14.88
C ALA A 133 -30.51 7.87 -15.77
N HIS A 134 -29.74 8.79 -16.36
CA HIS A 134 -30.30 9.88 -17.14
C HIS A 134 -29.36 10.34 -18.26
N VAL A 135 -29.94 10.62 -19.41
CA VAL A 135 -29.30 11.22 -20.60
C VAL A 135 -30.14 12.42 -21.03
N PRO A 136 -29.60 13.66 -20.95
CA PRO A 136 -30.29 14.81 -21.48
C PRO A 136 -30.54 14.66 -22.97
N HIS A 137 -31.72 15.06 -23.44
CA HIS A 137 -32.13 14.91 -24.85
C HIS A 137 -31.92 13.49 -25.39
N ALA A 138 -32.39 12.47 -24.65
CA ALA A 138 -32.20 11.05 -25.00
C ALA A 138 -32.79 10.71 -26.38
N ASP A 139 -33.80 11.45 -26.85
CA ASP A 139 -34.40 11.36 -28.17
C ASP A 139 -33.41 11.65 -29.30
N ALA A 140 -32.36 12.40 -29.03
CA ALA A 140 -31.28 12.65 -30.00
C ALA A 140 -30.33 11.45 -30.16
N PHE A 141 -30.51 10.38 -29.38
CA PHE A 141 -29.67 9.17 -29.41
C PHE A 141 -30.52 7.93 -29.69
N PRO A 142 -31.09 7.77 -30.93
CA PRO A 142 -32.09 6.75 -31.21
C PRO A 142 -31.61 5.31 -31.01
N ASP A 143 -30.32 5.06 -31.19
CA ASP A 143 -29.71 3.73 -31.06
C ASP A 143 -29.08 3.48 -29.67
N LEU A 144 -29.24 4.43 -28.72
CA LEU A 144 -28.65 4.31 -27.42
C LEU A 144 -29.45 3.36 -26.52
N ASN A 145 -28.87 2.22 -26.21
CA ASN A 145 -29.39 1.38 -25.14
C ASN A 145 -28.82 1.79 -23.78
N ILE A 146 -29.60 2.51 -23.00
CA ILE A 146 -29.20 3.02 -21.68
C ILE A 146 -28.78 1.88 -20.74
N SER A 147 -29.43 0.71 -20.81
CA SER A 147 -29.12 -0.42 -19.92
C SER A 147 -27.72 -1.01 -20.12
N THR A 148 -27.11 -0.78 -21.29
CA THR A 148 -25.74 -1.27 -21.61
C THR A 148 -24.66 -0.19 -21.49
N ARG A 149 -25.03 1.01 -21.06
CA ARG A 149 -24.14 2.18 -20.99
C ARG A 149 -23.81 2.58 -19.55
N GLY A 150 -23.86 1.62 -18.61
CA GLY A 150 -23.29 1.80 -17.28
C GLY A 150 -21.78 2.05 -17.31
N LEU A 151 -21.24 2.56 -16.22
CA LEU A 151 -19.80 2.73 -16.02
C LEU A 151 -19.09 1.38 -16.17
N VAL A 152 -17.81 1.44 -16.55
CA VAL A 152 -16.98 0.23 -16.62
C VAL A 152 -16.43 -0.05 -15.23
N GLU A 153 -17.01 -1.06 -14.59
CA GLU A 153 -16.57 -1.52 -13.28
C GLU A 153 -15.23 -2.28 -13.43
N VAL A 154 -14.32 -2.05 -12.49
CA VAL A 154 -13.11 -2.83 -12.28
C VAL A 154 -13.40 -3.79 -11.13
N THR A 155 -13.16 -5.08 -11.35
CA THR A 155 -13.31 -6.08 -10.29
C THR A 155 -12.51 -5.63 -9.07
N SER A 156 -13.18 -5.59 -7.93
CA SER A 156 -12.57 -5.13 -6.69
C SER A 156 -13.17 -5.85 -5.49
N SER A 157 -12.39 -5.94 -4.43
CA SER A 157 -12.79 -6.56 -3.17
C SER A 157 -12.47 -5.61 -2.02
N GLU A 158 -13.33 -5.62 -1.00
CA GLU A 158 -13.06 -4.95 0.27
C GLU A 158 -12.61 -5.99 1.29
N VAL A 159 -11.36 -5.90 1.73
CA VAL A 159 -10.70 -6.93 2.55
C VAL A 159 -10.00 -6.27 3.72
N ASP A 160 -10.45 -6.61 4.93
CA ASP A 160 -9.80 -6.22 6.19
C ASP A 160 -9.33 -4.75 6.26
N GLY A 161 -10.22 -3.85 5.80
CA GLY A 161 -10.00 -2.40 5.84
C GLY A 161 -9.31 -1.82 4.59
N LEU A 162 -9.06 -2.63 3.57
CA LEU A 162 -8.51 -2.21 2.27
C LEU A 162 -9.52 -2.46 1.15
N ILE A 163 -9.53 -1.58 0.16
CA ILE A 163 -10.16 -1.81 -1.14
C ILE A 163 -9.04 -2.18 -2.10
N VAL A 164 -9.13 -3.40 -2.63
CA VAL A 164 -8.17 -3.99 -3.56
C VAL A 164 -8.83 -4.09 -4.93
N VAL A 165 -8.16 -3.62 -5.96
CA VAL A 165 -8.55 -3.82 -7.35
C VAL A 165 -7.88 -5.08 -7.88
N ASP A 166 -8.60 -5.83 -8.68
CA ASP A 166 -8.06 -6.96 -9.43
C ASP A 166 -7.29 -6.46 -10.66
N ALA A 167 -6.79 -7.39 -11.47
CA ALA A 167 -6.06 -7.06 -12.69
C ALA A 167 -6.80 -6.01 -13.54
N LEU A 168 -6.09 -4.93 -13.90
CA LEU A 168 -6.65 -3.86 -14.75
C LEU A 168 -6.76 -4.29 -16.21
N ASP A 169 -5.90 -5.21 -16.64
CA ASP A 169 -5.83 -5.78 -17.98
C ASP A 169 -5.91 -7.32 -17.91
N PRO A 170 -7.08 -7.90 -17.50
CA PRO A 170 -7.19 -9.32 -17.24
C PRO A 170 -6.96 -10.19 -18.49
N ASP A 171 -7.23 -9.66 -19.68
CA ASP A 171 -7.02 -10.37 -20.95
C ASP A 171 -5.55 -10.39 -21.38
N ALA A 172 -4.74 -9.50 -20.86
CA ALA A 172 -3.29 -9.49 -21.07
C ALA A 172 -2.55 -10.44 -20.12
N ALA A 173 -3.23 -10.91 -19.07
CA ALA A 173 -2.63 -11.79 -18.07
C ALA A 173 -2.55 -13.23 -18.58
N GLN A 174 -1.36 -13.79 -18.55
CA GLN A 174 -1.13 -15.20 -18.84
C GLN A 174 -1.74 -16.11 -17.77
N PRO A 175 -2.09 -17.37 -18.06
CA PRO A 175 -2.66 -18.30 -17.08
C PRO A 175 -1.81 -18.44 -15.81
N SER A 176 -0.49 -18.41 -15.93
CA SER A 176 0.45 -18.47 -14.79
C SER A 176 0.41 -17.23 -13.92
N LEU A 177 0.26 -16.04 -14.52
CA LEU A 177 0.06 -14.80 -13.78
C LEU A 177 -1.32 -14.74 -13.12
N ARG A 178 -2.36 -15.29 -13.75
CA ARG A 178 -3.70 -15.40 -13.14
C ARG A 178 -3.68 -16.30 -11.92
N ALA A 179 -3.08 -17.49 -12.02
CA ALA A 179 -2.94 -18.38 -10.87
C ALA A 179 -2.20 -17.69 -9.70
N PHE A 180 -1.16 -16.91 -10.01
CA PHE A 180 -0.48 -16.13 -8.99
C PHE A 180 -1.36 -14.99 -8.44
N ALA A 181 -2.14 -14.33 -9.28
CA ALA A 181 -3.08 -13.28 -8.82
C ALA A 181 -4.10 -13.86 -7.84
N ASP A 182 -4.61 -15.06 -8.11
CA ASP A 182 -5.52 -15.78 -7.21
C ASP A 182 -4.83 -16.13 -5.88
N ASP A 183 -3.58 -16.63 -5.92
CA ASP A 183 -2.79 -16.91 -4.71
C ASP A 183 -2.45 -15.63 -3.93
N ALA A 184 -2.11 -14.54 -4.62
CA ALA A 184 -1.83 -13.25 -4.00
C ALA A 184 -3.09 -12.67 -3.34
N MET A 185 -4.25 -12.78 -4.00
CA MET A 185 -5.52 -12.37 -3.41
C MET A 185 -5.88 -13.24 -2.21
N ALA A 186 -5.71 -14.56 -2.29
CA ALA A 186 -5.93 -15.46 -1.17
C ALA A 186 -5.04 -15.09 0.03
N ALA A 187 -3.77 -14.77 -0.20
CA ALA A 187 -2.84 -14.32 0.86
C ALA A 187 -3.26 -12.97 1.50
N LEU A 188 -4.03 -12.15 0.78
CA LEU A 188 -4.60 -10.92 1.33
C LEU A 188 -5.93 -11.17 2.08
N THR A 189 -6.68 -12.23 1.75
CA THR A 189 -8.05 -12.46 2.23
C THR A 189 -8.15 -13.49 3.37
N GLU A 190 -7.20 -14.41 3.50
CA GLU A 190 -7.21 -15.47 4.48
C GLU A 190 -6.50 -15.08 5.79
N GLY A 191 -7.17 -14.22 6.59
CA GLY A 191 -6.68 -13.88 7.93
C GLY A 191 -5.55 -12.85 7.92
N SER A 192 -5.78 -11.74 7.27
CA SER A 192 -4.84 -10.62 7.14
C SER A 192 -4.21 -10.23 8.49
N PRO A 193 -2.89 -10.26 8.64
CA PRO A 193 -2.24 -10.01 9.93
C PRO A 193 -2.35 -8.55 10.41
N TRP A 194 -2.78 -7.61 9.56
CA TRP A 194 -3.06 -6.20 9.91
C TRP A 194 -4.52 -5.95 10.31
N ARG A 195 -5.41 -6.96 10.21
CA ARG A 195 -6.85 -6.84 10.40
C ARG A 195 -7.21 -6.15 11.72
N ASP A 196 -6.64 -6.64 12.83
CA ASP A 196 -6.96 -6.14 14.18
C ASP A 196 -6.55 -4.68 14.41
N LYS A 197 -5.76 -4.12 13.50
CA LYS A 197 -5.35 -2.71 13.52
C LYS A 197 -6.13 -1.88 12.52
N LEU A 198 -6.26 -2.35 11.29
CA LEU A 198 -6.83 -1.57 10.20
C LEU A 198 -8.37 -1.59 10.19
N VAL A 199 -9.00 -2.71 10.54
CA VAL A 199 -10.48 -2.77 10.57
C VAL A 199 -11.09 -1.81 11.59
N PRO A 200 -10.54 -1.64 12.82
CA PRO A 200 -11.03 -0.62 13.75
C PRO A 200 -10.69 0.81 13.34
N ALA A 201 -9.68 1.02 12.48
CA ALA A 201 -9.24 2.34 12.03
C ALA A 201 -10.16 2.91 10.95
N GLN A 202 -11.37 3.29 11.31
CA GLN A 202 -12.44 3.70 10.39
C GLN A 202 -12.48 5.20 10.11
N ARG A 203 -11.53 5.98 10.64
CA ARG A 203 -11.45 7.43 10.44
C ARG A 203 -10.21 7.79 9.67
N LEU A 204 -10.41 8.37 8.49
CA LEU A 204 -9.34 9.00 7.74
C LEU A 204 -9.00 10.34 8.41
N LEU A 205 -7.75 10.49 8.83
CA LEU A 205 -7.21 11.73 9.38
C LEU A 205 -6.55 12.59 8.30
N LEU A 206 -5.81 11.94 7.41
CA LEU A 206 -5.05 12.61 6.37
C LEU A 206 -4.96 11.71 5.14
N ALA A 207 -5.05 12.30 3.95
CA ALA A 207 -4.71 11.69 2.69
C ALA A 207 -3.87 12.67 1.88
N GLU A 208 -2.68 12.27 1.52
CA GLU A 208 -1.73 13.08 0.76
C GLU A 208 -1.20 12.30 -0.43
N SER A 209 -1.17 12.94 -1.59
CA SER A 209 -0.57 12.40 -2.80
C SER A 209 0.50 13.33 -3.33
N ALA A 210 1.65 12.78 -3.69
CA ALA A 210 2.73 13.57 -4.25
C ALA A 210 3.52 12.78 -5.29
N VAL A 211 3.87 13.45 -6.38
CA VAL A 211 4.86 12.91 -7.32
C VAL A 211 6.24 13.04 -6.69
N ARG A 212 6.99 11.94 -6.70
CA ARG A 212 8.40 11.88 -6.30
C ARG A 212 9.25 11.56 -7.52
N ASN A 213 10.38 12.27 -7.64
CA ASN A 213 11.38 12.00 -8.69
C ASN A 213 12.25 10.82 -8.27
N ILE A 214 11.62 9.68 -8.03
CA ILE A 214 12.21 8.46 -7.48
C ILE A 214 11.55 7.27 -8.17
N ASN A 215 12.37 6.26 -8.52
CA ASN A 215 11.89 4.96 -9.01
C ASN A 215 11.03 4.29 -7.93
N TRP A 216 9.93 3.67 -8.35
CA TRP A 216 8.94 3.08 -7.44
C TRP A 216 9.53 2.01 -6.51
N LYS A 217 10.55 1.26 -6.95
CA LYS A 217 11.21 0.25 -6.13
C LYS A 217 12.00 0.87 -4.97
N VAL A 218 12.71 1.96 -5.22
CA VAL A 218 13.44 2.70 -4.17
C VAL A 218 12.48 3.21 -3.09
N LEU A 219 11.27 3.66 -3.48
CA LEU A 219 10.24 4.09 -2.51
C LEU A 219 9.70 2.94 -1.66
N ILE A 220 9.68 1.71 -2.18
CA ILE A 220 9.27 0.53 -1.42
C ILE A 220 10.39 0.05 -0.51
N GLU A 221 11.61 -0.04 -1.03
CA GLU A 221 12.80 -0.55 -0.34
C GLU A 221 13.06 0.14 1.00
N GLN A 222 12.89 1.46 1.08
CA GLN A 222 13.12 2.25 2.30
C GLN A 222 12.25 1.81 3.49
N PHE A 223 11.10 1.15 3.25
CA PHE A 223 10.22 0.64 4.31
C PHE A 223 10.57 -0.78 4.76
N LEU A 224 11.49 -1.45 4.05
CA LEU A 224 11.71 -2.90 4.18
C LEU A 224 12.96 -3.25 4.99
N GLU A 225 13.58 -2.28 5.67
CA GLU A 225 14.77 -2.52 6.48
C GLU A 225 14.87 -1.52 7.63
N GLY A 226 15.64 -1.85 8.65
CA GLY A 226 15.91 -0.99 9.80
C GLY A 226 17.37 -0.54 9.93
N TYR A 227 18.19 -0.87 8.95
CA TYR A 227 19.63 -0.58 8.97
C TYR A 227 19.94 0.93 8.91
N HIS A 228 19.07 1.70 8.21
CA HIS A 228 19.23 3.16 8.12
C HIS A 228 18.79 3.94 9.38
N ILE A 229 18.08 3.32 10.34
CA ILE A 229 17.45 4.03 11.48
C ILE A 229 18.45 4.86 12.27
N ARG A 230 19.65 4.32 12.56
CA ARG A 230 20.66 5.05 13.34
C ARG A 230 21.24 6.25 12.59
N SER A 231 21.46 6.10 11.30
CA SER A 231 22.15 7.11 10.49
C SER A 231 21.19 8.20 10.00
N THR A 232 20.04 7.81 9.50
CA THR A 232 19.03 8.70 8.92
C THR A 232 18.14 9.34 9.98
N HIS A 233 17.63 8.52 10.90
CA HIS A 233 16.67 8.94 11.94
C HIS A 233 17.33 9.23 13.29
N ARG A 234 18.52 9.73 13.28
CA ARG A 234 19.35 9.92 14.48
C ARG A 234 18.66 10.71 15.59
N GLU A 235 17.88 11.73 15.23
CA GLU A 235 17.20 12.62 16.18
C GLU A 235 15.67 12.34 16.25
N THR A 236 15.16 11.49 15.37
CA THR A 236 13.73 11.16 15.29
C THR A 236 13.43 9.80 15.87
N PHE A 237 13.61 8.71 15.12
CA PHE A 237 13.21 7.37 15.55
C PHE A 237 14.27 6.66 16.38
N PHE A 238 15.57 6.83 16.10
CA PHE A 238 16.63 6.11 16.79
C PHE A 238 16.63 6.24 18.33
N PRO A 239 16.27 7.39 18.94
CA PRO A 239 16.17 7.48 20.39
C PRO A 239 15.06 6.59 20.98
N LEU A 240 14.05 6.24 20.20
CA LEU A 240 12.88 5.48 20.63
C LEU A 240 12.93 4.01 20.21
N GLN A 241 13.58 3.71 19.08
CA GLN A 241 13.64 2.40 18.47
C GLN A 241 15.06 1.82 18.52
N TYR A 242 15.15 0.52 18.33
CA TYR A 242 16.41 -0.11 17.98
C TYR A 242 16.70 0.12 16.49
N ASP A 243 17.96 0.23 16.16
CA ASP A 243 18.46 0.14 14.80
C ASP A 243 18.81 -1.31 14.50
N ASP A 244 18.58 -1.71 13.26
CA ASP A 244 19.00 -3.00 12.73
C ASP A 244 18.61 -4.21 13.62
N LEU A 245 17.48 -4.08 14.33
CA LEU A 245 16.90 -5.12 15.14
C LEU A 245 15.48 -5.40 14.60
N ASN A 246 15.38 -6.39 13.73
CA ASN A 246 14.13 -6.70 13.04
C ASN A 246 13.81 -8.19 13.16
N VAL A 247 12.52 -8.50 13.21
CA VAL A 247 11.99 -9.82 12.86
C VAL A 247 11.32 -9.66 11.52
N VAL A 248 11.76 -10.46 10.54
CA VAL A 248 11.25 -10.47 9.18
C VAL A 248 10.50 -11.77 8.91
N GLU A 249 9.28 -11.65 8.42
CA GLU A 249 8.43 -12.79 8.10
C GLU A 249 7.85 -12.61 6.70
N THR A 250 7.73 -13.70 5.96
CA THR A 250 7.14 -13.71 4.62
C THR A 250 5.87 -14.55 4.60
N PHE A 251 4.86 -14.10 3.87
CA PHE A 251 3.60 -14.82 3.65
C PHE A 251 3.15 -14.62 2.19
N GLY A 252 3.34 -15.66 1.41
CA GLY A 252 3.20 -15.56 -0.05
C GLY A 252 4.15 -14.50 -0.63
N PRO A 253 3.65 -13.57 -1.46
CA PRO A 253 4.46 -12.50 -2.04
C PRO A 253 4.72 -11.34 -1.07
N ASN A 254 4.12 -11.37 0.10
CA ASN A 254 4.10 -10.28 1.07
C ASN A 254 5.14 -10.50 2.17
N SER A 255 5.43 -9.45 2.94
CA SER A 255 6.29 -9.56 4.13
C SER A 255 5.78 -8.69 5.29
N ARG A 256 6.20 -9.05 6.51
CA ARG A 256 6.07 -8.23 7.71
C ARG A 256 7.43 -8.00 8.33
N ILE A 257 7.75 -6.74 8.62
CA ILE A 257 8.95 -6.33 9.33
C ILE A 257 8.52 -5.68 10.65
N THR A 258 9.23 -6.00 11.73
CA THR A 258 9.02 -5.38 13.04
C THR A 258 10.07 -4.31 13.28
N PHE A 259 9.67 -3.21 13.91
CA PHE A 259 10.55 -2.14 14.37
C PHE A 259 10.31 -1.95 15.87
N PRO A 260 11.07 -2.65 16.75
CA PRO A 260 10.82 -2.65 18.19
C PRO A 260 11.26 -1.33 18.82
N TYR A 261 10.45 -0.88 19.78
CA TYR A 261 10.80 0.26 20.62
C TYR A 261 11.65 -0.20 21.82
N ARG A 262 12.54 0.68 22.29
CA ARG A 262 13.42 0.36 23.44
C ARG A 262 12.66 -0.03 24.70
N ASN A 263 11.39 0.37 24.83
CA ASN A 263 10.55 0.02 25.96
C ASN A 263 10.09 -1.46 25.99
N ILE A 264 10.40 -2.26 24.95
CA ILE A 264 10.11 -3.70 24.90
C ILE A 264 10.81 -4.44 26.06
N GLU A 265 12.00 -4.01 26.46
CA GLU A 265 12.76 -4.62 27.54
C GLU A 265 12.03 -4.59 28.89
N ARG A 266 11.08 -3.67 29.10
CA ARG A 266 10.24 -3.64 30.31
C ARG A 266 9.37 -4.88 30.47
N LEU A 267 9.14 -5.64 29.39
CA LEU A 267 8.38 -6.91 29.46
C LEU A 267 9.13 -7.99 30.23
N ARG A 268 10.46 -7.95 30.29
CA ARG A 268 11.29 -8.91 31.08
C ARG A 268 10.89 -9.00 32.54
N HIS A 269 10.32 -7.93 33.08
CA HIS A 269 9.88 -7.83 34.47
C HIS A 269 8.39 -8.22 34.67
N ARG A 270 7.75 -8.80 33.65
CA ARG A 270 6.35 -9.19 33.66
C ARG A 270 6.18 -10.67 33.31
N PRO A 271 5.12 -11.32 33.81
CA PRO A 271 4.79 -12.69 33.38
C PRO A 271 4.61 -12.73 31.85
N GLU A 272 5.15 -13.74 31.19
CA GLU A 272 5.05 -13.91 29.73
C GLU A 272 3.60 -13.91 29.23
N SER A 273 2.66 -14.45 30.04
CA SER A 273 1.23 -14.43 29.70
C SER A 273 0.62 -13.03 29.56
N THR A 274 1.35 -11.97 29.93
CA THR A 274 0.95 -10.56 29.79
C THR A 274 1.73 -9.83 28.70
N TRP A 275 2.61 -10.53 27.99
CA TRP A 275 3.40 -9.91 26.94
C TRP A 275 2.52 -9.58 25.75
N THR A 276 2.73 -8.39 25.19
CA THR A 276 2.01 -7.88 24.04
C THR A 276 2.90 -6.95 23.22
N THR A 277 2.69 -6.93 21.94
CA THR A 277 3.35 -6.02 20.99
C THR A 277 2.79 -4.59 21.06
N LYS A 278 1.60 -4.42 21.66
CA LYS A 278 0.91 -3.13 21.74
C LYS A 278 1.79 -2.06 22.39
N GLN A 279 2.00 -0.94 21.69
CA GLN A 279 2.86 0.18 22.10
C GLN A 279 4.34 -0.20 22.34
N ARG A 280 4.80 -1.31 21.75
CA ARG A 280 6.17 -1.80 21.88
C ARG A 280 6.91 -1.83 20.56
N MET A 281 6.20 -1.74 19.46
CA MET A 281 6.80 -1.79 18.12
C MET A 281 5.86 -1.21 17.07
N THR A 282 6.42 -0.91 15.92
CA THR A 282 5.73 -0.71 14.65
C THR A 282 5.88 -1.97 13.81
N PHE A 283 4.80 -2.41 13.18
CA PHE A 283 4.86 -3.39 12.10
C PHE A 283 4.71 -2.69 10.76
N VAL A 284 5.54 -3.06 9.81
CA VAL A 284 5.36 -2.69 8.41
C VAL A 284 5.05 -3.95 7.62
N TYR A 285 3.85 -4.00 7.06
CA TYR A 285 3.42 -5.04 6.12
C TYR A 285 3.64 -4.52 4.71
N GLN A 286 4.51 -5.18 3.97
CA GLN A 286 4.63 -4.96 2.53
C GLN A 286 3.60 -5.85 1.84
N LEU A 287 2.68 -5.22 1.12
CA LEU A 287 1.64 -5.88 0.34
C LEU A 287 2.00 -5.77 -1.14
N PHE A 288 2.51 -6.86 -1.67
CA PHE A 288 2.95 -6.89 -3.06
C PHE A 288 1.76 -6.64 -4.00
N PRO A 289 1.91 -5.83 -5.05
CA PRO A 289 3.17 -5.25 -5.49
C PRO A 289 3.47 -3.85 -4.94
N ASN A 290 2.48 -3.08 -4.48
CA ASN A 290 2.57 -1.63 -4.50
C ASN A 290 2.21 -0.93 -3.19
N ALA A 291 1.97 -1.66 -2.10
CA ALA A 291 1.50 -1.02 -0.88
C ALA A 291 2.25 -1.45 0.37
N MET A 292 2.25 -0.57 1.36
CA MET A 292 2.69 -0.83 2.72
C MET A 292 1.60 -0.43 3.71
N VAL A 293 1.44 -1.23 4.78
CA VAL A 293 0.59 -0.91 5.93
C VAL A 293 1.49 -0.84 7.16
N ALA A 294 1.71 0.35 7.68
CA ALA A 294 2.51 0.57 8.87
C ALA A 294 1.58 0.79 10.07
N THR A 295 1.71 -0.08 11.09
CA THR A 295 0.84 -0.03 12.28
C THR A 295 1.60 0.55 13.46
N PHE A 296 1.39 1.82 13.72
CA PHE A 296 1.88 2.50 14.91
C PHE A 296 0.95 2.24 16.12
N PRO A 297 1.34 2.65 17.35
CA PRO A 297 0.52 2.44 18.55
C PRO A 297 -0.94 2.90 18.42
N ASP A 298 -1.14 4.09 17.86
CA ASP A 298 -2.44 4.76 17.81
C ASP A 298 -2.91 5.08 16.37
N LEU A 299 -2.06 4.87 15.37
CA LEU A 299 -2.32 5.20 13.98
C LEU A 299 -1.96 4.01 13.07
N VAL A 300 -2.64 3.94 11.95
CA VAL A 300 -2.23 3.09 10.82
C VAL A 300 -1.97 3.99 9.62
N ILE A 301 -0.83 3.79 8.98
CA ILE A 301 -0.48 4.47 7.75
C ILE A 301 -0.53 3.45 6.60
N VAL A 302 -1.32 3.74 5.60
CA VAL A 302 -1.36 2.97 4.35
C VAL A 302 -0.66 3.80 3.29
N VAL A 303 0.40 3.25 2.72
CA VAL A 303 1.16 3.88 1.63
C VAL A 303 0.92 3.08 0.37
N VAL A 304 0.61 3.77 -0.72
CA VAL A 304 0.45 3.16 -2.04
C VAL A 304 1.35 3.87 -3.03
N VAL A 305 2.09 3.09 -3.82
CA VAL A 305 3.05 3.60 -4.80
C VAL A 305 2.60 3.20 -6.20
N ASP A 306 2.42 4.21 -7.07
CA ASP A 306 2.13 4.00 -8.49
C ASP A 306 3.29 4.52 -9.33
N PRO A 307 4.01 3.67 -10.07
CA PRO A 307 5.03 4.12 -10.99
C PRO A 307 4.42 4.94 -12.13
N ILE A 308 5.02 6.10 -12.43
CA ILE A 308 4.66 6.95 -13.57
C ILE A 308 5.59 6.66 -14.74
N ASP A 309 6.88 6.66 -14.47
CA ASP A 309 7.95 6.28 -15.37
C ASP A 309 9.16 5.76 -14.57
N ILE A 310 10.30 5.53 -15.20
CA ILE A 310 11.49 4.98 -14.54
C ILE A 310 12.07 5.88 -13.44
N ASP A 311 11.77 7.18 -13.48
CA ASP A 311 12.31 8.18 -12.56
C ASP A 311 11.25 8.80 -11.65
N HIS A 312 9.96 8.59 -11.94
CA HIS A 312 8.88 9.25 -11.23
C HIS A 312 7.84 8.25 -10.74
N SER A 313 7.40 8.46 -9.53
CA SER A 313 6.31 7.69 -8.93
C SER A 313 5.34 8.61 -8.20
N MET A 314 4.06 8.26 -8.22
CA MET A 314 3.07 8.82 -7.31
C MET A 314 3.11 8.04 -6.01
N ILE A 315 3.32 8.70 -4.91
CA ILE A 315 3.13 8.13 -3.58
C ILE A 315 1.86 8.72 -2.98
N THR A 316 0.96 7.86 -2.50
CA THR A 316 -0.24 8.27 -1.78
C THR A 316 -0.20 7.69 -0.38
N THR A 317 -0.30 8.55 0.63
CA THR A 317 -0.26 8.18 2.04
C THR A 317 -1.61 8.48 2.68
N TYR A 318 -2.17 7.48 3.35
CA TYR A 318 -3.40 7.60 4.14
C TYR A 318 -3.07 7.35 5.61
N THR A 319 -3.37 8.31 6.46
CA THR A 319 -3.31 8.14 7.92
C THR A 319 -4.70 7.88 8.44
N VAL A 320 -4.90 6.73 9.06
CA VAL A 320 -6.19 6.30 9.60
C VAL A 320 -6.08 5.97 11.08
N ALA A 321 -7.17 6.15 11.82
CA ALA A 321 -7.24 5.88 13.24
C ALA A 321 -8.60 5.30 13.65
N THR A 322 -8.69 4.78 14.88
CA THR A 322 -9.98 4.49 15.47
C THR A 322 -10.77 5.77 15.71
N PRO A 323 -12.11 5.71 15.79
CA PRO A 323 -12.92 6.92 16.07
C PRO A 323 -12.48 7.67 17.32
N GLU A 324 -12.10 6.95 18.39
CA GLU A 324 -11.68 7.53 19.66
C GLU A 324 -10.37 8.31 19.54
N VAL A 325 -9.39 7.73 18.85
CA VAL A 325 -8.09 8.38 18.59
C VAL A 325 -8.28 9.58 17.67
N ALA A 326 -9.14 9.47 16.66
CA ALA A 326 -9.41 10.56 15.73
C ALA A 326 -10.09 11.75 16.44
N GLU A 327 -11.03 11.49 17.35
CA GLU A 327 -11.68 12.54 18.15
C GLU A 327 -10.68 13.24 19.06
N ALA A 328 -9.83 12.47 19.76
CA ALA A 328 -8.77 13.03 20.60
C ALA A 328 -7.80 13.92 19.80
N PHE A 329 -7.46 13.48 18.58
CA PHE A 329 -6.63 14.25 17.67
C PHE A 329 -7.29 15.57 17.26
N LEU A 330 -8.58 15.57 16.89
CA LEU A 330 -9.32 16.77 16.50
C LEU A 330 -9.45 17.76 17.66
N ILE A 331 -9.70 17.26 18.89
CA ILE A 331 -9.75 18.11 20.10
C ILE A 331 -8.39 18.77 20.33
N ALA A 332 -7.29 18.01 20.25
CA ALA A 332 -5.95 18.54 20.44
C ALA A 332 -5.60 19.61 19.37
N ALA A 333 -5.96 19.35 18.10
CA ALA A 333 -5.76 20.29 17.01
C ALA A 333 -6.54 21.61 17.20
N ALA A 334 -7.77 21.52 17.69
CA ALA A 334 -8.60 22.71 17.97
C ALA A 334 -8.04 23.57 19.13
N GLN A 335 -7.32 22.97 20.08
CA GLN A 335 -6.71 23.66 21.22
C GLN A 335 -5.39 24.38 20.88
N GLN A 336 -4.77 24.10 19.76
CA GLN A 336 -3.45 24.60 19.37
C GLN A 336 -3.48 25.64 18.24
N ASP A 337 -4.55 26.42 18.12
CA ASP A 337 -4.69 27.51 17.13
C ASP A 337 -4.32 27.10 15.69
N GLY A 338 -4.67 25.89 15.29
CA GLY A 338 -4.47 25.39 13.93
C GLY A 338 -3.05 24.90 13.63
N ALA A 339 -2.17 24.81 14.62
CA ALA A 339 -0.90 24.10 14.44
C ALA A 339 -1.17 22.61 14.31
N SER A 340 -0.73 22.01 13.20
CA SER A 340 -0.84 20.58 12.94
C SER A 340 -0.24 19.78 14.10
N THR A 341 -1.04 18.94 14.74
CA THR A 341 -0.59 18.03 15.80
C THR A 341 -0.32 16.62 15.27
N VAL A 342 -0.30 16.43 13.94
CA VAL A 342 0.33 15.25 13.37
C VAL A 342 1.75 15.22 13.94
N PRO A 343 2.17 14.11 14.56
CA PRO A 343 3.41 14.11 15.32
C PRO A 343 4.54 14.65 14.45
N THR A 344 5.07 15.79 14.83
CA THR A 344 6.25 16.40 14.15
C THR A 344 7.38 15.39 13.93
N LEU A 345 7.38 14.33 14.74
CA LEU A 345 8.30 13.20 14.63
C LEU A 345 8.09 12.37 13.36
N LEU A 346 6.84 12.03 13.03
CA LEU A 346 6.52 11.25 11.80
C LEU A 346 6.77 12.09 10.56
N GLU A 347 6.35 13.36 10.57
CA GLU A 347 6.60 14.27 9.45
C GLU A 347 8.11 14.44 9.19
N ARG A 348 8.89 14.63 10.26
CA ARG A 348 10.35 14.72 10.14
C ARG A 348 10.96 13.44 9.62
N GLY A 349 10.53 12.27 10.12
CA GLY A 349 10.99 10.98 9.61
C GLY A 349 10.71 10.80 8.12
N VAL A 350 9.52 11.16 7.65
CA VAL A 350 9.17 11.13 6.22
C VAL A 350 10.05 12.07 5.39
N LEU A 351 10.40 13.24 5.90
CA LEU A 351 11.31 14.17 5.21
C LEU A 351 12.74 13.60 5.13
N GLU A 352 13.22 12.99 6.22
CA GLU A 352 14.53 12.34 6.28
C GLU A 352 14.60 11.18 5.25
N ASP A 353 13.60 10.31 5.21
CA ASP A 353 13.49 9.21 4.25
C ASP A 353 13.45 9.70 2.80
N ASN A 354 12.67 10.73 2.53
CA ASN A 354 12.61 11.33 1.19
C ASN A 354 13.97 11.86 0.73
N GLU A 355 14.72 12.54 1.62
CA GLU A 355 16.07 13.03 1.30
C GLU A 355 17.00 11.87 0.91
N MET A 356 16.99 10.77 1.68
CA MET A 356 17.82 9.59 1.40
C MET A 356 17.43 8.94 0.08
N SER A 357 16.15 8.72 -0.16
CA SER A 357 15.65 8.12 -1.40
C SER A 357 15.97 8.97 -2.64
N PHE A 358 15.90 10.29 -2.54
CA PHE A 358 16.38 11.20 -3.59
C PHE A 358 17.89 11.06 -3.83
N GLY A 359 18.67 10.90 -2.74
CA GLY A 359 20.10 10.63 -2.81
C GLY A 359 20.41 9.34 -3.57
N VAL A 360 19.68 8.25 -3.24
CA VAL A 360 19.80 6.95 -3.93
C VAL A 360 19.46 7.08 -5.41
N GLN A 361 18.32 7.69 -5.76
CA GLN A 361 17.91 7.88 -7.16
C GLN A 361 18.97 8.61 -7.99
N ARG A 362 19.57 9.64 -7.43
CA ARG A 362 20.67 10.36 -8.09
C ARG A 362 21.92 9.49 -8.23
N GLY A 363 22.22 8.70 -7.20
CA GLY A 363 23.36 7.78 -7.17
C GLY A 363 23.27 6.70 -8.23
N LEU A 364 22.09 6.12 -8.45
CA LEU A 364 21.83 5.11 -9.50
C LEU A 364 22.28 5.58 -10.90
N ARG A 365 22.10 6.87 -11.19
CA ARG A 365 22.49 7.46 -12.51
C ARG A 365 23.94 7.89 -12.61
N SER A 366 24.70 7.84 -11.52
CA SER A 366 26.09 8.30 -11.49
C SER A 366 27.07 7.40 -12.25
N GLY A 367 26.70 6.14 -12.52
CA GLY A 367 27.58 5.13 -13.07
C GLY A 367 28.64 4.62 -12.09
N ALA A 368 28.56 5.01 -10.81
CA ALA A 368 29.54 4.59 -9.79
C ALA A 368 29.42 3.10 -9.45
N ASN A 369 28.19 2.57 -9.47
CA ASN A 369 27.90 1.20 -9.05
C ASN A 369 27.26 0.42 -10.22
N ALA A 370 27.69 -0.83 -10.41
CA ALA A 370 27.01 -1.76 -11.31
C ALA A 370 25.82 -2.46 -10.62
N PHE A 371 25.88 -2.57 -9.29
CA PHE A 371 24.90 -3.24 -8.46
C PHE A 371 24.57 -2.36 -7.23
N VAL A 372 23.34 -2.47 -6.74
CA VAL A 372 22.97 -2.10 -5.37
C VAL A 372 23.24 -3.33 -4.49
N GLU A 373 23.87 -3.13 -3.34
CA GLU A 373 24.21 -4.19 -2.40
C GLU A 373 23.20 -4.17 -1.24
N PHE A 374 22.43 -5.24 -1.11
CA PHE A 374 21.56 -5.46 0.06
C PHE A 374 22.20 -6.49 0.97
N GLY A 375 22.38 -6.11 2.23
CA GLY A 375 22.97 -6.93 3.27
C GLY A 375 22.01 -8.01 3.77
N ARG A 376 22.53 -8.90 4.63
CA ARG A 376 21.76 -10.02 5.19
C ARG A 376 20.62 -9.56 6.09
N HIS A 377 20.72 -8.38 6.70
CA HIS A 377 19.68 -7.78 7.54
C HIS A 377 18.59 -7.05 6.74
N GLU A 378 18.73 -6.98 5.42
CA GLU A 378 17.78 -6.37 4.48
C GLU A 378 16.98 -7.45 3.71
N SER A 379 16.71 -8.58 4.37
CA SER A 379 16.11 -9.77 3.75
C SER A 379 14.72 -9.54 3.16
N ALA A 380 13.94 -8.61 3.70
CA ALA A 380 12.64 -8.26 3.14
C ALA A 380 12.75 -7.57 1.77
N ILE A 381 13.80 -6.76 1.55
CA ILE A 381 14.13 -6.22 0.22
C ILE A 381 14.47 -7.35 -0.74
N GLY A 382 15.29 -8.31 -0.27
CA GLY A 382 15.64 -9.51 -1.04
C GLY A 382 14.39 -10.30 -1.48
N HIS A 383 13.44 -10.50 -0.58
CA HIS A 383 12.16 -11.16 -0.86
C HIS A 383 11.32 -10.40 -1.89
N PHE A 384 11.21 -9.07 -1.75
CA PHE A 384 10.50 -8.21 -2.69
C PHE A 384 11.05 -8.35 -4.12
N HIS A 385 12.38 -8.21 -4.29
CA HIS A 385 13.01 -8.34 -5.61
C HIS A 385 12.94 -9.75 -6.17
N ALA A 386 13.10 -10.79 -5.35
CA ALA A 386 12.93 -12.16 -5.78
C ALA A 386 11.51 -12.44 -6.29
N THR A 387 10.51 -11.91 -5.59
CA THR A 387 9.11 -12.00 -6.02
C THR A 387 8.88 -11.25 -7.33
N LEU A 388 9.42 -10.04 -7.47
CA LEU A 388 9.33 -9.23 -8.68
C LEU A 388 9.93 -9.95 -9.88
N ASP A 389 11.15 -10.49 -9.75
CA ASP A 389 11.84 -11.21 -10.82
C ASP A 389 11.08 -12.48 -11.24
N GLN A 390 10.55 -13.24 -10.28
CA GLN A 390 9.72 -14.42 -10.59
C GLN A 390 8.49 -14.05 -11.42
N ARG A 391 7.86 -12.90 -11.14
CA ARG A 391 6.65 -12.46 -11.86
C ARG A 391 6.97 -11.93 -13.25
N LEU A 392 8.06 -11.20 -13.39
CA LEU A 392 8.55 -10.77 -14.70
C LEU A 392 8.93 -11.96 -15.59
N ALA A 393 9.55 -12.99 -15.03
CA ALA A 393 9.85 -14.22 -15.77
C ALA A 393 8.59 -14.92 -16.33
N LEU A 394 7.47 -14.86 -15.62
CA LEU A 394 6.19 -15.40 -16.10
C LEU A 394 5.61 -14.63 -17.29
N LEU A 395 5.93 -13.32 -17.43
CA LEU A 395 5.53 -12.54 -18.61
C LEU A 395 6.33 -12.92 -19.87
N THR A 396 7.61 -13.26 -19.70
CA THR A 396 8.53 -13.47 -20.83
C THR A 396 8.54 -14.90 -21.36
N ALA A 397 8.11 -15.87 -20.55
CA ALA A 397 8.18 -17.30 -20.89
C ALA A 397 7.37 -17.74 -22.12
N THR A 398 6.51 -16.88 -22.69
CA THR A 398 5.63 -17.21 -23.81
C THR A 398 6.03 -16.61 -25.15
N HIS A 399 7.09 -15.85 -25.22
CA HIS A 399 7.61 -15.34 -26.51
C HIS A 399 8.59 -16.34 -27.15
N SER A 400 8.76 -17.52 -26.55
CA SER A 400 9.74 -18.53 -26.99
C SER A 400 9.11 -19.85 -27.47
N THR A 401 7.78 -19.90 -27.71
CA THR A 401 7.10 -21.08 -28.30
C THR A 401 6.42 -20.78 -29.62
#